data_c47b2893b298fac59be1ec5a7efcf866
#
_entry.id   c47b2893b298fac59be1ec5a7efcf866
#
_cell.length_a   1.000
_cell.length_b   1.000
_cell.length_c   1.000
_cell.angle_alpha   90.00
_cell.angle_beta   90.00
_cell.angle_gamma   90.00
#
_symmetry.space_group_name_H-M   'P 1'
#
loop_
_entity.id
_entity.type
_entity.pdbx_description
1 polymer ?
#
loop_
_entity_poly.entity_id
_entity_poly.type
_entity_poly.pdbx_seq_one_letter_code
_entity_poly.pdbx_strand_id
1 'polypeptide(L)'
;QTCALPIYLGSGVLPVEKQGELLHRYVLGVYELQERLITEFPELLLENCSGGGARFDPGMLYYSPQIWCSDDTDAIERLKIQEGTALLYPLSAIGAHVSDCPNHTVGRVTPFETRGNVALAGTFGYELDVTKLPEEDRAKIPGQVALYHKYHALIRSGDYYRIASYSQNDSFDCYEVVAKDQSEALITFVQVLGRPNV
;
A
#
# COMPACT_ATOMS: atom_id res chain seq x y z
N GLN A 1 16.32 -4.10 -5.96
CA GLN A 1 14.91 -4.52 -6.12
C GLN A 1 14.64 -4.71 -7.61
N THR A 2 14.54 -5.94 -8.07
CA THR A 2 14.20 -6.24 -9.47
C THR A 2 12.70 -6.47 -9.56
N CYS A 3 11.94 -5.41 -9.79
CA CYS A 3 10.52 -5.50 -10.14
C CYS A 3 10.32 -5.83 -11.62
N ALA A 4 11.15 -6.70 -12.19
CA ALA A 4 10.99 -7.10 -13.58
C ALA A 4 10.18 -8.39 -13.65
N LEU A 5 8.94 -8.27 -14.08
CA LEU A 5 8.19 -9.42 -14.56
C LEU A 5 8.24 -9.48 -16.06
N PRO A 6 8.48 -10.66 -16.65
CA PRO A 6 8.21 -10.85 -18.05
C PRO A 6 6.70 -10.60 -18.27
N ILE A 7 6.39 -9.62 -19.10
CA ILE A 7 5.00 -9.28 -19.50
C ILE A 7 4.36 -10.46 -20.28
N TYR A 8 5.20 -11.30 -20.87
CA TYR A 8 4.77 -12.48 -21.59
C TYR A 8 5.49 -13.70 -21.03
N LEU A 9 4.73 -14.60 -20.43
CA LEU A 9 5.21 -15.92 -20.05
C LEU A 9 4.84 -16.92 -21.16
N GLY A 10 5.85 -17.51 -21.74
CA GLY A 10 5.72 -18.59 -22.71
C GLY A 10 6.72 -19.69 -22.38
N SER A 11 6.38 -20.94 -22.72
CA SER A 11 7.26 -22.09 -22.57
C SER A 11 7.64 -22.62 -23.93
N GLY A 12 8.94 -22.77 -24.20
CA GLY A 12 9.45 -23.45 -25.39
C GLY A 12 9.27 -24.96 -25.37
N VAL A 13 8.88 -25.54 -24.22
CA VAL A 13 8.64 -27.00 -24.06
C VAL A 13 7.16 -27.36 -24.05
N LEU A 14 6.26 -26.40 -23.85
CA LEU A 14 4.82 -26.67 -23.91
C LEU A 14 4.28 -26.39 -25.32
N PRO A 15 3.41 -27.29 -25.83
CA PRO A 15 2.74 -27.04 -27.09
C PRO A 15 1.78 -25.86 -27.00
N VAL A 16 1.42 -25.29 -28.13
CA VAL A 16 0.65 -24.03 -28.22
C VAL A 16 -0.67 -24.12 -27.44
N GLU A 17 -1.37 -25.25 -27.57
CA GLU A 17 -2.65 -25.50 -26.87
C GLU A 17 -2.54 -25.57 -25.33
N LYS A 18 -1.32 -25.77 -24.80
CA LYS A 18 -1.06 -25.84 -23.36
C LYS A 18 -0.38 -24.59 -22.78
N GLN A 19 -0.15 -23.54 -23.58
CA GLN A 19 0.50 -22.32 -23.09
C GLN A 19 -0.30 -21.66 -21.96
N GLY A 20 -1.63 -21.72 -21.97
CA GLY A 20 -2.48 -21.23 -20.89
C GLY A 20 -2.26 -21.93 -19.54
N GLU A 21 -1.85 -23.20 -19.56
CA GLU A 21 -1.52 -23.97 -18.35
C GLU A 21 -0.27 -23.44 -17.64
N LEU A 22 0.61 -22.77 -18.39
CA LEU A 22 1.86 -22.23 -17.84
C LEU A 22 1.64 -21.23 -16.73
N LEU A 23 0.67 -20.29 -16.89
CA LEU A 23 0.38 -19.27 -15.86
C LEU A 23 -0.10 -19.91 -14.56
N HIS A 24 -0.96 -20.91 -14.65
CA HIS A 24 -1.42 -21.66 -13.48
C HIS A 24 -0.27 -22.38 -12.78
N ARG A 25 0.56 -23.11 -13.54
CA ARG A 25 1.74 -23.79 -13.00
C ARG A 25 2.74 -22.84 -12.38
N TYR A 26 2.90 -21.65 -12.98
CA TYR A 26 3.78 -20.60 -12.45
C TYR A 26 3.31 -20.14 -11.06
N VAL A 27 2.00 -19.86 -10.91
CA VAL A 27 1.43 -19.44 -9.61
C VAL A 27 1.62 -20.53 -8.55
N LEU A 28 1.35 -21.79 -8.90
CA LEU A 28 1.58 -22.92 -7.99
C LEU A 28 3.05 -23.05 -7.58
N GLY A 29 3.97 -22.86 -8.53
CA GLY A 29 5.42 -22.87 -8.26
C GLY A 29 5.86 -21.71 -7.36
N VAL A 30 5.25 -20.52 -7.49
CA VAL A 30 5.50 -19.40 -6.60
C VAL A 30 4.99 -19.70 -5.18
N TYR A 31 3.81 -20.29 -5.04
CA TYR A 31 3.28 -20.71 -3.73
C TYR A 31 4.18 -21.76 -3.08
N GLU A 32 4.62 -22.78 -3.83
CA GLU A 32 5.56 -23.78 -3.32
C GLU A 32 6.88 -23.16 -2.86
N LEU A 33 7.43 -22.20 -3.62
CA LEU A 33 8.64 -21.49 -3.24
C LEU A 33 8.44 -20.71 -1.92
N GLN A 34 7.33 -19.98 -1.81
CA GLN A 34 7.02 -19.20 -0.60
C GLN A 34 6.78 -20.11 0.60
N GLU A 35 6.04 -21.21 0.43
CA GLU A 35 5.83 -22.22 1.48
C GLU A 35 7.16 -22.76 2.02
N ARG A 36 8.10 -23.09 1.13
CA ARG A 36 9.42 -23.57 1.53
C ARG A 36 10.21 -22.49 2.27
N LEU A 37 10.12 -21.24 1.83
CA LEU A 37 10.80 -20.12 2.49
C LEU A 37 10.29 -19.89 3.92
N ILE A 38 8.98 -19.80 4.13
CA ILE A 38 8.41 -19.58 5.48
C ILE A 38 8.54 -20.82 6.38
N THR A 39 8.63 -22.02 5.81
CA THR A 39 8.87 -23.25 6.58
C THR A 39 10.32 -23.32 7.06
N GLU A 40 11.28 -23.01 6.19
CA GLU A 40 12.71 -23.03 6.51
C GLU A 40 13.12 -21.83 7.41
N PHE A 41 12.47 -20.68 7.20
CA PHE A 41 12.74 -19.44 7.90
C PHE A 41 11.47 -18.86 8.52
N PRO A 42 10.96 -19.43 9.63
CA PRO A 42 9.66 -19.06 10.21
C PRO A 42 9.57 -17.60 10.71
N GLU A 43 10.72 -16.96 10.97
CA GLU A 43 10.78 -15.54 11.36
C GLU A 43 10.85 -14.59 10.15
N LEU A 44 10.85 -15.12 8.93
CA LEU A 44 10.92 -14.31 7.72
C LEU A 44 9.57 -13.64 7.45
N LEU A 45 9.58 -12.31 7.33
CA LEU A 45 8.43 -11.54 6.85
C LEU A 45 8.58 -11.30 5.35
N LEU A 46 7.69 -11.88 4.58
CA LEU A 46 7.63 -11.67 3.13
C LEU A 46 6.71 -10.49 2.81
N GLU A 47 7.19 -9.60 1.95
CA GLU A 47 6.39 -8.58 1.29
C GLU A 47 6.31 -8.88 -0.19
N ASN A 48 5.11 -8.90 -0.74
CA ASN A 48 4.91 -9.03 -2.18
C ASN A 48 4.92 -7.67 -2.87
N CYS A 49 5.58 -7.65 -3.99
CA CYS A 49 5.51 -6.60 -5.00
C CYS A 49 5.55 -7.28 -6.36
N SER A 50 5.00 -6.70 -7.37
CA SER A 50 5.07 -7.25 -8.72
C SER A 50 4.81 -6.16 -9.74
N GLY A 51 5.62 -5.10 -9.66
CA GLY A 51 5.36 -3.90 -10.43
C GLY A 51 4.02 -3.30 -10.02
N GLY A 52 3.90 -2.91 -8.73
CA GLY A 52 2.68 -2.33 -8.19
C GLY A 52 1.56 -3.33 -7.90
N GLY A 53 1.88 -4.49 -7.37
CA GLY A 53 0.88 -5.43 -6.86
C GLY A 53 0.22 -6.34 -7.90
N ALA A 54 0.76 -6.43 -9.11
CA ALA A 54 0.17 -7.23 -10.21
C ALA A 54 -0.02 -8.72 -9.92
N ARG A 55 0.60 -9.26 -8.88
CA ARG A 55 0.46 -10.66 -8.43
C ARG A 55 -0.15 -10.77 -7.03
N PHE A 56 -1.01 -9.85 -6.68
CA PHE A 56 -1.67 -9.85 -5.39
C PHE A 56 -3.01 -10.59 -5.47
N ASP A 57 -3.15 -11.61 -4.64
CA ASP A 57 -4.36 -12.41 -4.47
C ASP A 57 -4.41 -12.98 -3.04
N PRO A 58 -5.55 -13.55 -2.60
CA PRO A 58 -5.67 -14.12 -1.25
C PRO A 58 -4.69 -15.27 -0.95
N GLY A 59 -4.27 -16.02 -1.96
CA GLY A 59 -3.26 -17.06 -1.81
C GLY A 59 -1.89 -16.49 -1.51
N MET A 60 -1.53 -15.37 -2.16
CA MET A 60 -0.29 -14.65 -1.87
C MET A 60 -0.29 -14.06 -0.46
N LEU A 61 -1.44 -13.58 0.04
CA LEU A 61 -1.56 -13.09 1.42
C LEU A 61 -1.28 -14.15 2.49
N TYR A 62 -1.53 -15.42 2.18
CA TYR A 62 -1.21 -16.52 3.11
C TYR A 62 0.29 -16.58 3.42
N TYR A 63 1.13 -16.34 2.41
CA TYR A 63 2.59 -16.39 2.55
C TYR A 63 3.22 -15.04 2.86
N SER A 64 2.63 -13.97 2.36
CA SER A 64 3.16 -12.61 2.41
C SER A 64 2.08 -11.68 2.93
N PRO A 65 2.10 -11.37 4.24
CA PRO A 65 1.01 -10.61 4.88
C PRO A 65 0.92 -9.16 4.42
N GLN A 66 1.87 -8.67 3.62
CA GLN A 66 1.94 -7.32 3.12
C GLN A 66 2.21 -7.27 1.62
N ILE A 67 1.60 -6.31 0.96
CA ILE A 67 1.76 -6.01 -0.47
C ILE A 67 2.15 -4.56 -0.70
N TRP A 68 3.11 -4.34 -1.59
CA TRP A 68 3.33 -3.06 -2.24
C TRP A 68 2.34 -2.91 -3.39
N CYS A 69 1.21 -2.26 -3.14
CA CYS A 69 0.06 -2.31 -4.04
C CYS A 69 0.22 -1.41 -5.29
N SER A 70 1.17 -0.47 -5.30
CA SER A 70 1.49 0.35 -6.48
C SER A 70 2.86 1.01 -6.35
N ASP A 71 3.58 1.10 -7.48
CA ASP A 71 4.83 1.87 -7.60
C ASP A 71 4.56 3.39 -7.73
N ASP A 72 3.29 3.80 -7.90
CA ASP A 72 2.91 5.20 -7.79
C ASP A 72 2.82 5.58 -6.32
N THR A 73 3.81 6.34 -5.87
CA THR A 73 3.99 6.76 -4.47
C THR A 73 3.45 8.16 -4.20
N ASP A 74 2.84 8.81 -5.19
CA ASP A 74 2.23 10.11 -4.98
C ASP A 74 1.07 10.04 -3.99
N ALA A 75 1.10 10.86 -2.94
CA ALA A 75 0.11 10.78 -1.86
C ALA A 75 -1.34 10.97 -2.34
N ILE A 76 -1.57 11.79 -3.36
CA ILE A 76 -2.91 12.03 -3.87
C ILE A 76 -3.41 10.86 -4.73
N GLU A 77 -2.55 10.26 -5.55
CA GLU A 77 -2.90 9.03 -6.27
C GLU A 77 -3.10 7.85 -5.30
N ARG A 78 -2.32 7.82 -4.22
CA ARG A 78 -2.46 6.83 -3.15
C ARG A 78 -3.83 6.84 -2.46
N LEU A 79 -4.55 7.97 -2.41
CA LEU A 79 -5.92 8.00 -1.91
C LEU A 79 -6.80 6.98 -2.67
N LYS A 80 -6.70 6.93 -4.00
CA LYS A 80 -7.46 5.99 -4.83
C LYS A 80 -6.93 4.56 -4.76
N ILE A 81 -5.60 4.41 -4.77
CA ILE A 81 -4.92 3.10 -4.76
C ILE A 81 -5.19 2.36 -3.44
N GLN A 82 -5.01 3.05 -2.31
CA GLN A 82 -5.20 2.46 -0.98
C GLN A 82 -6.68 2.19 -0.70
N GLU A 83 -7.59 3.11 -1.08
CA GLU A 83 -9.04 2.89 -1.03
C GLU A 83 -9.43 1.64 -1.81
N GLY A 84 -9.02 1.53 -3.09
CA GLY A 84 -9.34 0.40 -3.93
C GLY A 84 -8.86 -0.93 -3.37
N THR A 85 -7.68 -0.95 -2.76
CA THR A 85 -7.13 -2.13 -2.08
C THR A 85 -7.91 -2.45 -0.80
N ALA A 86 -8.24 -1.42 0.00
CA ALA A 86 -8.96 -1.58 1.28
C ALA A 86 -10.40 -2.09 1.13
N LEU A 87 -11.02 -1.96 -0.04
CA LEU A 87 -12.33 -2.54 -0.32
C LEU A 87 -12.34 -4.07 -0.32
N LEU A 88 -11.20 -4.71 -0.55
CA LEU A 88 -11.06 -6.16 -0.66
C LEU A 88 -10.15 -6.77 0.41
N TYR A 89 -9.17 -6.00 0.91
CA TYR A 89 -8.11 -6.48 1.78
C TYR A 89 -7.96 -5.57 3.00
N PRO A 90 -7.52 -6.12 4.15
CA PRO A 90 -7.34 -5.31 5.36
C PRO A 90 -6.23 -4.28 5.17
N LEU A 91 -6.32 -3.14 5.86
CA LEU A 91 -5.28 -2.10 5.84
C LEU A 91 -3.90 -2.64 6.24
N SER A 92 -3.86 -3.63 7.12
CA SER A 92 -2.61 -4.30 7.54
C SER A 92 -1.85 -4.98 6.38
N ALA A 93 -2.53 -5.28 5.27
CA ALA A 93 -1.88 -5.85 4.09
C ALA A 93 -1.28 -4.79 3.15
N ILE A 94 -1.57 -3.51 3.37
CA ILE A 94 -1.17 -2.42 2.46
C ILE A 94 0.14 -1.81 2.93
N GLY A 95 1.19 -1.86 2.10
CA GLY A 95 2.38 -1.03 2.28
C GLY A 95 2.05 0.43 1.94
N ALA A 96 2.16 1.32 2.94
CA ALA A 96 1.86 2.73 2.80
C ALA A 96 3.04 3.58 3.28
N HIS A 97 3.66 4.32 2.36
CA HIS A 97 4.90 5.02 2.62
C HIS A 97 4.81 6.52 2.29
N VAL A 98 5.54 7.31 3.08
CA VAL A 98 5.85 8.69 2.76
C VAL A 98 6.99 8.71 1.75
N SER A 99 6.73 9.17 0.53
CA SER A 99 7.71 9.23 -0.55
C SER A 99 8.33 10.61 -0.72
N ASP A 100 9.31 10.70 -1.63
CA ASP A 100 9.98 11.95 -2.00
C ASP A 100 9.02 13.00 -2.58
N CYS A 101 9.42 14.26 -2.48
CA CYS A 101 8.71 15.41 -3.01
C CYS A 101 9.71 16.38 -3.67
N PRO A 102 9.47 16.80 -4.94
CA PRO A 102 8.35 16.42 -5.82
C PRO A 102 8.31 14.90 -6.10
N ASN A 103 7.10 14.35 -6.26
CA ASN A 103 6.95 12.94 -6.57
C ASN A 103 7.58 12.59 -7.92
N HIS A 104 8.36 11.51 -7.98
CA HIS A 104 9.14 11.15 -9.17
C HIS A 104 8.28 10.65 -10.35
N THR A 105 7.06 10.15 -10.09
CA THR A 105 6.16 9.64 -11.12
C THR A 105 5.33 10.76 -11.76
N VAL A 106 4.70 11.61 -10.92
CA VAL A 106 3.72 12.61 -11.38
C VAL A 106 4.22 14.06 -11.23
N GLY A 107 5.36 14.30 -10.59
CA GLY A 107 5.93 15.63 -10.37
C GLY A 107 5.17 16.51 -9.37
N ARG A 108 4.17 15.96 -8.67
CA ARG A 108 3.35 16.71 -7.72
C ARG A 108 4.14 17.05 -6.46
N VAL A 109 3.89 18.27 -5.95
CA VAL A 109 4.38 18.72 -4.65
C VAL A 109 3.24 18.62 -3.65
N THR A 110 3.41 17.78 -2.62
CA THR A 110 2.43 17.55 -1.56
C THR A 110 3.08 17.82 -0.21
N PRO A 111 2.43 18.58 0.70
CA PRO A 111 2.95 18.86 2.03
C PRO A 111 3.32 17.57 2.79
N PHE A 112 4.37 17.65 3.61
CA PHE A 112 4.90 16.49 4.35
C PHE A 112 3.85 15.89 5.29
N GLU A 113 3.05 16.73 5.94
CA GLU A 113 1.96 16.30 6.82
C GLU A 113 0.89 15.52 6.06
N THR A 114 0.50 16.00 4.87
CA THR A 114 -0.49 15.30 4.03
C THR A 114 0.05 13.95 3.59
N ARG A 115 1.32 13.87 3.17
CA ARG A 115 1.97 12.59 2.81
C ARG A 115 1.94 11.61 3.98
N GLY A 116 2.26 12.09 5.20
CA GLY A 116 2.19 11.29 6.42
C GLY A 116 0.78 10.81 6.75
N ASN A 117 -0.23 11.70 6.67
CA ASN A 117 -1.61 11.34 6.95
C ASN A 117 -2.16 10.29 5.97
N VAL A 118 -1.83 10.40 4.69
CA VAL A 118 -2.21 9.38 3.69
C VAL A 118 -1.52 8.03 3.95
N ALA A 119 -0.26 8.05 4.39
CA ALA A 119 0.49 6.84 4.70
C ALA A 119 -0.03 6.09 5.95
N LEU A 120 -0.89 6.70 6.78
CA LEU A 120 -1.53 6.00 7.90
C LEU A 120 -2.53 4.92 7.47
N ALA A 121 -2.98 4.92 6.21
CA ALA A 121 -3.91 3.92 5.69
C ALA A 121 -3.22 2.59 5.33
N GLY A 122 -2.38 2.06 6.19
CA GLY A 122 -1.67 0.81 5.97
C GLY A 122 -0.50 0.60 6.92
N THR A 123 0.46 -0.19 6.49
CA THR A 123 1.75 -0.34 7.17
C THR A 123 2.64 0.84 6.82
N PHE A 124 2.79 1.73 7.78
CA PHE A 124 3.47 3.02 7.63
C PHE A 124 4.99 2.88 7.47
N GLY A 125 5.57 3.67 6.58
CA GLY A 125 7.02 3.75 6.41
C GLY A 125 7.44 5.00 5.64
N TYR A 126 8.76 5.14 5.44
CA TYR A 126 9.37 6.18 4.63
C TYR A 126 10.12 5.55 3.45
N GLU A 127 9.80 5.99 2.26
CA GLU A 127 10.45 5.59 1.00
C GLU A 127 11.11 6.81 0.38
N LEU A 128 12.09 7.36 1.08
CA LEU A 128 12.83 8.56 0.70
C LEU A 128 14.19 8.62 1.40
N ASP A 129 15.08 9.47 0.89
CA ASP A 129 16.33 9.77 1.55
C ASP A 129 16.11 10.83 2.64
N VAL A 130 15.97 10.40 3.89
CA VAL A 130 15.73 11.29 5.04
C VAL A 130 16.82 12.34 5.25
N THR A 131 18.02 12.11 4.72
CA THR A 131 19.13 13.06 4.84
C THR A 131 18.97 14.27 3.91
N LYS A 132 18.15 14.14 2.87
CA LYS A 132 17.82 15.20 1.91
C LYS A 132 16.59 16.02 2.26
N LEU A 133 15.83 15.59 3.26
CA LEU A 133 14.65 16.35 3.71
C LEU A 133 15.06 17.73 4.25
N PRO A 134 14.25 18.77 3.98
CA PRO A 134 14.33 20.02 4.72
C PRO A 134 14.29 19.77 6.24
N GLU A 135 14.99 20.57 7.02
CA GLU A 135 15.07 20.39 8.46
C GLU A 135 13.68 20.45 9.12
N GLU A 136 12.82 21.36 8.64
CA GLU A 136 11.43 21.48 9.12
C GLU A 136 10.59 20.21 8.90
N ASP A 137 10.77 19.51 7.79
CA ASP A 137 10.07 18.24 7.52
C ASP A 137 10.69 17.09 8.30
N ARG A 138 12.02 17.04 8.39
CA ARG A 138 12.73 16.04 9.19
C ARG A 138 12.35 16.11 10.66
N ALA A 139 12.15 17.33 11.20
CA ALA A 139 11.72 17.53 12.58
C ALA A 139 10.31 16.98 12.87
N LYS A 140 9.47 16.76 11.85
CA LYS A 140 8.12 16.19 11.99
C LYS A 140 8.09 14.67 12.03
N ILE A 141 9.15 13.99 11.58
CA ILE A 141 9.25 12.52 11.53
C ILE A 141 8.92 11.88 12.89
N PRO A 142 9.51 12.29 14.02
CA PRO A 142 9.19 11.66 15.31
C PRO A 142 7.71 11.75 15.66
N GLY A 143 7.04 12.87 15.31
CA GLY A 143 5.61 13.05 15.54
C GLY A 143 4.76 12.11 14.69
N GLN A 144 5.09 11.95 13.40
CA GLN A 144 4.39 11.01 12.50
C GLN A 144 4.56 9.56 12.97
N VAL A 145 5.78 9.17 13.35
CA VAL A 145 6.06 7.83 13.89
C VAL A 145 5.30 7.58 15.19
N ALA A 146 5.30 8.55 16.11
CA ALA A 146 4.56 8.45 17.36
C ALA A 146 3.04 8.33 17.12
N LEU A 147 2.50 9.06 16.14
CA LEU A 147 1.10 8.96 15.76
C LEU A 147 0.77 7.55 15.23
N TYR A 148 1.60 7.01 14.34
CA TYR A 148 1.43 5.65 13.85
C TYR A 148 1.53 4.63 14.99
N HIS A 149 2.53 4.73 15.87
CA HIS A 149 2.65 3.81 17.02
C HIS A 149 1.44 3.90 17.97
N LYS A 150 0.83 5.05 18.10
CA LYS A 150 -0.40 5.19 18.90
C LYS A 150 -1.58 4.44 18.29
N TYR A 151 -1.75 4.48 16.97
CA TYR A 151 -2.94 3.97 16.29
C TYR A 151 -2.71 2.70 15.46
N HIS A 152 -1.48 2.17 15.40
CA HIS A 152 -1.19 1.00 14.55
C HIS A 152 -2.06 -0.23 14.86
N ALA A 153 -2.38 -0.45 16.14
CA ALA A 153 -3.24 -1.55 16.55
C ALA A 153 -4.67 -1.38 16.03
N LEU A 154 -5.21 -0.15 16.11
CA LEU A 154 -6.51 0.20 15.56
C LEU A 154 -6.51 0.06 14.03
N ILE A 155 -5.52 0.62 13.35
CA ILE A 155 -5.38 0.54 11.88
C ILE A 155 -5.31 -0.92 11.42
N ARG A 156 -4.60 -1.78 12.15
CA ARG A 156 -4.42 -3.19 11.80
C ARG A 156 -5.67 -4.05 12.01
N SER A 157 -6.46 -3.78 13.05
CA SER A 157 -7.54 -4.67 13.50
C SER A 157 -8.93 -4.06 13.53
N GLY A 158 -9.05 -2.74 13.33
CA GLY A 158 -10.32 -2.04 13.30
C GLY A 158 -11.11 -2.30 12.00
N ASP A 159 -12.35 -1.85 12.01
CA ASP A 159 -13.22 -1.87 10.84
C ASP A 159 -13.01 -0.60 10.02
N TYR A 160 -12.73 -0.76 8.72
CA TYR A 160 -12.55 0.34 7.78
C TYR A 160 -13.88 0.77 7.18
N TYR A 161 -14.15 2.07 7.21
CA TYR A 161 -15.34 2.69 6.60
C TYR A 161 -14.92 3.82 5.67
N ARG A 162 -15.32 3.72 4.40
CA ARG A 162 -15.20 4.80 3.45
C ARG A 162 -16.34 5.78 3.64
N ILE A 163 -16.02 7.02 4.03
CA ILE A 163 -17.00 8.08 4.26
C ILE A 163 -17.20 8.88 2.97
N ALA A 164 -16.10 9.26 2.30
CA ALA A 164 -16.13 9.93 1.02
C ALA A 164 -14.90 9.55 0.19
N SER A 165 -15.08 9.34 -1.10
CA SER A 165 -14.01 8.97 -2.01
C SER A 165 -13.62 10.14 -2.90
N TYR A 166 -12.33 10.47 -2.92
CA TYR A 166 -11.77 11.43 -3.86
C TYR A 166 -12.03 11.03 -5.33
N SER A 167 -12.04 9.74 -5.63
CA SER A 167 -12.35 9.25 -6.97
C SER A 167 -13.80 9.51 -7.44
N GLN A 168 -14.70 9.87 -6.51
CA GLN A 168 -16.12 10.14 -6.80
C GLN A 168 -16.48 11.62 -6.75
N ASN A 169 -15.76 12.43 -5.95
CA ASN A 169 -16.11 13.83 -5.71
C ASN A 169 -15.08 14.84 -6.19
N ASP A 170 -13.87 14.39 -6.58
CA ASP A 170 -12.75 15.18 -7.10
C ASP A 170 -12.27 16.31 -6.17
N SER A 171 -12.63 16.28 -4.89
CA SER A 171 -12.34 17.38 -3.97
C SER A 171 -11.64 16.94 -2.69
N PHE A 172 -12.10 15.87 -2.07
CA PHE A 172 -11.55 15.37 -0.81
C PHE A 172 -11.73 13.87 -0.66
N ASP A 173 -10.95 13.31 0.22
CA ASP A 173 -11.06 11.92 0.66
C ASP A 173 -11.32 11.89 2.17
N CYS A 174 -12.14 10.94 2.61
CA CYS A 174 -12.42 10.74 4.02
C CYS A 174 -12.72 9.27 4.31
N TYR A 175 -11.98 8.70 5.23
CA TYR A 175 -12.26 7.35 5.75
C TYR A 175 -12.09 7.34 7.27
N GLU A 176 -12.66 6.34 7.90
CA GLU A 176 -12.45 6.07 9.31
C GLU A 176 -12.11 4.61 9.57
N VAL A 177 -11.38 4.38 10.64
CA VAL A 177 -11.13 3.05 11.20
C VAL A 177 -11.67 3.04 12.62
N VAL A 178 -12.58 2.12 12.89
CA VAL A 178 -13.29 2.02 14.18
C VAL A 178 -12.87 0.74 14.91
N ALA A 179 -12.58 0.86 16.20
CA ALA A 179 -12.29 -0.31 17.03
C ALA A 179 -13.47 -1.28 17.05
N LYS A 180 -13.19 -2.60 17.16
CA LYS A 180 -14.22 -3.63 17.18
C LYS A 180 -15.25 -3.46 18.30
N ASP A 181 -14.84 -2.89 19.42
CA ASP A 181 -15.68 -2.58 20.58
C ASP A 181 -16.29 -1.16 20.52
N GLN A 182 -16.03 -0.43 19.45
CA GLN A 182 -16.49 0.95 19.22
C GLN A 182 -15.99 1.98 20.25
N SER A 183 -14.93 1.66 20.98
CA SER A 183 -14.38 2.54 22.03
C SER A 183 -13.58 3.72 21.47
N GLU A 184 -13.02 3.57 20.26
CA GLU A 184 -12.26 4.61 19.60
C GLU A 184 -12.40 4.53 18.07
N ALA A 185 -12.15 5.65 17.40
CA ALA A 185 -12.09 5.74 15.95
C ALA A 185 -10.98 6.71 15.53
N LEU A 186 -10.38 6.42 14.39
CA LEU A 186 -9.43 7.30 13.70
C LEU A 186 -10.05 7.74 12.39
N ILE A 187 -10.29 9.04 12.25
CA ILE A 187 -10.78 9.64 11.01
C ILE A 187 -9.62 10.30 10.28
N THR A 188 -9.45 9.98 9.00
CA THR A 188 -8.50 10.64 8.11
C THR A 188 -9.28 11.42 7.08
N PHE A 189 -9.03 12.73 7.02
CA PHE A 189 -9.62 13.65 6.04
C PHE A 189 -8.51 14.34 5.26
N VAL A 190 -8.59 14.27 3.93
CA VAL A 190 -7.61 14.90 3.03
C VAL A 190 -8.35 15.79 2.03
N GLN A 191 -8.18 17.09 2.17
CA GLN A 191 -8.66 18.06 1.19
C GLN A 191 -7.66 18.14 0.05
N VAL A 192 -8.08 17.77 -1.16
CA VAL A 192 -7.26 17.79 -2.37
C VAL A 192 -7.46 19.09 -3.15
N LEU A 193 -8.72 19.49 -3.36
CA LEU A 193 -9.07 20.70 -4.07
C LEU A 193 -10.02 21.55 -3.23
N GLY A 194 -9.72 22.85 -3.11
CA GLY A 194 -10.66 23.83 -2.59
C GLY A 194 -11.65 24.25 -3.67
N ARG A 195 -12.94 24.37 -3.31
CA ARG A 195 -13.93 24.98 -4.20
C ARG A 195 -13.96 26.49 -3.94
N PRO A 196 -13.82 27.33 -4.98
CA PRO A 196 -13.95 28.77 -4.80
C PRO A 196 -15.39 29.12 -4.41
N ASN A 197 -15.57 30.03 -3.47
CA ASN A 197 -16.86 30.59 -3.07
C ASN A 197 -17.86 29.58 -2.46
N VAL A 198 -17.39 28.62 -1.68
CA VAL A 198 -18.25 27.75 -0.86
C VAL A 198 -18.12 28.14 0.60
#